data_bc766f565cf1e9d2aa0f3b65b0a478d2
#
_entry.id   bc766f565cf1e9d2aa0f3b65b0a478d2
#
_cell.length_a   1.000
_cell.length_b   1.000
_cell.length_c   1.000
_cell.angle_alpha   90.00
_cell.angle_beta   90.00
_cell.angle_gamma   90.00
#
_symmetry.space_group_name_H-M   'P 1'
#
loop_
_entity.id
_entity.type
_entity.pdbx_description
1 polymer ?
#
loop_
_entity_poly.entity_id
_entity_poly.type
_entity_poly.pdbx_seq_one_letter_code
_entity_poly.pdbx_strand_id
1 'polypeptide(L)'
;MLLTTKRFRLVRGIIAFLTAAAIAVVICLGVYIVNACKLRAIKGERVFYLNSDSSQGLRKTQLELKDYAHITGESVRFARGQENAEEIAREIADKYDAEILFTEEAAGVVSFYCYTSLWDNGILVNGHTVNLHIAVAETQCAVGTPIIFDGF
;
A
#
# COMPACT_ATOMS: atom_id res chain seq x y z
N MET A 1 -54.09 -17.13 16.14
CA MET A 1 -53.66 -15.80 15.72
C MET A 1 -52.34 -15.33 16.39
N LEU A 2 -52.02 -15.69 17.63
CA LEU A 2 -50.77 -15.30 18.34
C LEU A 2 -49.48 -15.98 17.82
N LEU A 3 -49.56 -17.17 17.27
CA LEU A 3 -48.39 -17.94 16.76
C LEU A 3 -47.81 -17.38 15.44
N THR A 4 -48.64 -16.79 14.60
CA THR A 4 -48.22 -16.17 13.32
C THR A 4 -47.46 -14.87 13.53
N THR A 5 -47.82 -14.07 14.52
CA THR A 5 -47.14 -12.82 14.86
C THR A 5 -45.75 -13.05 15.48
N LYS A 6 -45.54 -14.10 16.28
CA LYS A 6 -44.24 -14.48 16.83
C LYS A 6 -43.29 -14.96 15.72
N ARG A 7 -43.79 -15.81 14.81
CA ARG A 7 -42.98 -16.28 13.65
C ARG A 7 -42.57 -15.11 12.76
N PHE A 8 -43.48 -14.17 12.50
CA PHE A 8 -43.18 -13.00 11.66
C PHE A 8 -42.10 -12.07 12.29
N ARG A 9 -42.18 -11.84 13.61
CA ARG A 9 -41.14 -11.09 14.34
C ARG A 9 -39.79 -11.79 14.33
N LEU A 10 -39.76 -13.12 14.49
CA LEU A 10 -38.52 -13.89 14.43
C LEU A 10 -37.86 -13.82 13.04
N VAL A 11 -38.67 -13.99 11.98
CA VAL A 11 -38.12 -13.90 10.58
C VAL A 11 -37.58 -12.52 10.29
N ARG A 12 -38.26 -11.44 10.70
CA ARG A 12 -37.76 -10.06 10.55
C ARG A 12 -36.47 -9.85 11.34
N GLY A 13 -36.36 -10.40 12.55
CA GLY A 13 -35.10 -10.33 13.32
C GLY A 13 -33.92 -11.06 12.66
N ILE A 14 -34.18 -12.24 12.10
CA ILE A 14 -33.16 -13.00 11.35
C ILE A 14 -32.73 -12.24 10.11
N ILE A 15 -33.66 -11.70 9.33
CA ILE A 15 -33.32 -10.91 8.13
C ILE A 15 -32.49 -9.66 8.51
N ALA A 16 -32.89 -8.93 9.55
CA ALA A 16 -32.15 -7.76 10.02
C ALA A 16 -30.74 -8.12 10.49
N PHE A 17 -30.58 -9.25 11.17
CA PHE A 17 -29.24 -9.74 11.58
C PHE A 17 -28.40 -10.13 10.39
N LEU A 18 -28.91 -10.85 9.41
CA LEU A 18 -28.19 -11.26 8.21
C LEU A 18 -27.79 -10.06 7.35
N THR A 19 -28.67 -9.05 7.22
CA THR A 19 -28.32 -7.80 6.51
C THR A 19 -27.22 -7.02 7.23
N ALA A 20 -27.29 -6.89 8.54
CA ALA A 20 -26.26 -6.22 9.33
C ALA A 20 -24.90 -6.95 9.22
N ALA A 21 -24.90 -8.28 9.30
CA ALA A 21 -23.71 -9.09 9.13
C ALA A 21 -23.10 -8.94 7.72
N ALA A 22 -23.92 -8.95 6.68
CA ALA A 22 -23.46 -8.75 5.30
C ALA A 22 -22.82 -7.36 5.12
N ILE A 23 -23.43 -6.30 5.66
CA ILE A 23 -22.87 -4.94 5.63
C ILE A 23 -21.52 -4.89 6.36
N ALA A 24 -21.41 -5.50 7.54
CA ALA A 24 -20.19 -5.55 8.31
C ALA A 24 -19.05 -6.24 7.52
N VAL A 25 -19.34 -7.36 6.85
CA VAL A 25 -18.37 -8.07 6.00
C VAL A 25 -17.89 -7.18 4.84
N VAL A 26 -18.80 -6.47 4.17
CA VAL A 26 -18.44 -5.56 3.07
C VAL A 26 -17.53 -4.42 3.57
N ILE A 27 -17.84 -3.84 4.73
CA ILE A 27 -17.02 -2.80 5.33
C ILE A 27 -15.64 -3.34 5.69
N CYS A 28 -15.54 -4.50 6.34
CA CYS A 28 -14.27 -5.13 6.70
C CYS A 28 -13.41 -5.43 5.47
N LEU A 29 -14.00 -5.97 4.40
CA LEU A 29 -13.32 -6.20 3.12
C LEU A 29 -12.83 -4.89 2.50
N GLY A 30 -13.65 -3.85 2.51
CA GLY A 30 -13.26 -2.53 2.00
C GLY A 30 -12.06 -1.94 2.76
N VAL A 31 -12.09 -1.99 4.09
CA VAL A 31 -10.97 -1.54 4.94
C VAL A 31 -9.71 -2.37 4.67
N TYR A 32 -9.85 -3.69 4.54
CA TYR A 32 -8.72 -4.59 4.25
C TYR A 32 -8.06 -4.24 2.91
N ILE A 33 -8.83 -4.09 1.83
CA ILE A 33 -8.32 -3.72 0.49
C ILE A 33 -7.62 -2.35 0.54
N VAL A 34 -8.21 -1.38 1.22
CA VAL A 34 -7.66 -0.03 1.35
C VAL A 34 -6.31 -0.06 2.10
N ASN A 35 -6.18 -0.86 3.15
CA ASN A 35 -4.94 -0.96 3.92
C ASN A 35 -3.84 -1.76 3.20
N ALA A 36 -4.21 -2.67 2.29
CA ALA A 36 -3.26 -3.42 1.50
C ALA A 36 -2.53 -2.55 0.45
N CYS A 37 -3.15 -1.46 -0.03
CA CYS A 37 -2.58 -0.54 -1.00
C CYS A 37 -2.06 0.73 -0.29
N LYS A 38 -0.82 0.73 0.16
CA LYS A 38 -0.22 1.80 0.97
C LYS A 38 0.07 3.07 0.19
N LEU A 39 0.53 2.95 -1.06
CA LEU A 39 0.91 4.08 -1.92
C LEU A 39 -0.25 4.69 -2.72
N ARG A 40 -1.50 4.46 -2.32
CA ARG A 40 -2.71 4.91 -3.06
C ARG A 40 -2.77 6.42 -3.33
N ALA A 41 -2.10 7.25 -2.52
CA ALA A 41 -2.07 8.69 -2.69
C ALA A 41 -1.14 9.15 -3.83
N ILE A 42 -0.29 8.25 -4.36
CA ILE A 42 0.62 8.53 -5.46
C ILE A 42 -0.01 8.02 -6.76
N LYS A 43 -0.08 8.90 -7.76
CA LYS A 43 -0.56 8.56 -9.10
C LYS A 43 0.62 8.14 -9.97
N GLY A 44 0.44 7.07 -10.76
CA GLY A 44 1.47 6.56 -11.66
C GLY A 44 1.23 5.11 -12.05
N GLU A 45 2.18 4.53 -12.73
CA GLU A 45 2.20 3.11 -13.07
C GLU A 45 2.54 2.31 -11.81
N ARG A 46 1.65 1.38 -11.45
CA ARG A 46 1.75 0.62 -10.20
C ARG A 46 2.06 -0.82 -10.45
N VAL A 47 2.98 -1.35 -9.64
CA VAL A 47 3.34 -2.77 -9.60
C VAL A 47 3.22 -3.28 -8.17
N PHE A 48 2.59 -4.43 -7.99
CA PHE A 48 2.48 -5.13 -6.72
C PHE A 48 3.42 -6.34 -6.71
N TYR A 49 4.08 -6.56 -5.59
CA TYR A 49 4.94 -7.71 -5.35
C TYR A 49 4.20 -8.68 -4.44
N LEU A 50 4.16 -9.96 -4.83
CA LEU A 50 3.39 -10.99 -4.16
C LEU A 50 4.31 -12.12 -3.69
N ASN A 51 4.07 -12.62 -2.48
CA ASN A 51 4.72 -13.80 -1.88
C ASN A 51 6.23 -13.72 -1.69
N SER A 52 6.88 -12.60 -1.95
CA SER A 52 8.32 -12.46 -1.81
C SER A 52 8.72 -11.00 -1.67
N ASP A 53 9.64 -10.73 -0.75
CA ASP A 53 10.27 -9.43 -0.53
C ASP A 53 11.53 -9.26 -1.41
N SER A 54 11.53 -9.84 -2.59
CA SER A 54 12.66 -9.77 -3.53
C SER A 54 12.22 -9.41 -4.94
N SER A 55 13.17 -8.94 -5.75
CA SER A 55 12.98 -8.63 -7.18
C SER A 55 12.57 -9.84 -8.03
N GLN A 56 12.71 -11.06 -7.50
CA GLN A 56 12.30 -12.32 -8.15
C GLN A 56 10.86 -12.74 -7.80
N GLY A 57 10.17 -11.98 -6.94
CA GLY A 57 8.77 -12.23 -6.59
C GLY A 57 7.82 -12.05 -7.78
N LEU A 58 6.63 -12.64 -7.65
CA LEU A 58 5.56 -12.47 -8.63
C LEU A 58 5.12 -11.00 -8.67
N ARG A 59 5.14 -10.39 -9.85
CA ARG A 59 4.73 -9.01 -10.09
C ARG A 59 3.38 -8.95 -10.78
N LYS A 60 2.49 -8.07 -10.33
CA LYS A 60 1.20 -7.81 -10.96
C LYS A 60 0.92 -6.31 -11.03
N THR A 61 0.36 -5.87 -12.14
CA THR A 61 -0.17 -4.50 -12.30
C THR A 61 -1.67 -4.43 -11.99
N GLN A 62 -2.35 -5.57 -12.00
CA GLN A 62 -3.76 -5.70 -11.65
C GLN A 62 -3.92 -6.84 -10.64
N LEU A 63 -4.68 -6.57 -9.58
CA LEU A 63 -4.93 -7.52 -8.50
C LEU A 63 -6.30 -8.17 -8.62
N GLU A 64 -6.37 -9.46 -8.38
CA GLU A 64 -7.60 -10.19 -8.05
C GLU A 64 -7.82 -10.18 -6.54
N LEU A 65 -9.04 -10.44 -6.09
CA LEU A 65 -9.36 -10.42 -4.66
C LEU A 65 -8.46 -11.33 -3.80
N LYS A 66 -8.08 -12.49 -4.34
CA LYS A 66 -7.17 -13.44 -3.68
C LYS A 66 -5.74 -12.92 -3.50
N ASP A 67 -5.30 -11.98 -4.34
CA ASP A 67 -3.93 -11.47 -4.34
C ASP A 67 -3.67 -10.55 -3.14
N TYR A 68 -4.70 -9.87 -2.63
CA TYR A 68 -4.56 -8.89 -1.54
C TYR A 68 -3.94 -9.48 -0.26
N ALA A 69 -4.18 -10.77 0.02
CA ALA A 69 -3.58 -11.46 1.16
C ALA A 69 -2.09 -11.77 0.99
N HIS A 70 -1.56 -11.62 -0.22
CA HIS A 70 -0.20 -12.01 -0.59
C HIS A 70 0.68 -10.83 -0.98
N ILE A 71 0.17 -9.59 -0.88
CA ILE A 71 0.94 -8.39 -1.16
C ILE A 71 2.04 -8.25 -0.11
N THR A 72 3.29 -8.30 -0.55
CA THR A 72 4.49 -8.06 0.26
C THR A 72 5.07 -6.66 0.06
N GLY A 73 4.75 -6.04 -1.07
CA GLY A 73 5.15 -4.68 -1.38
C GLY A 73 4.46 -4.13 -2.61
N GLU A 74 4.63 -2.84 -2.83
CA GLU A 74 4.17 -2.15 -4.03
C GLU A 74 5.16 -1.06 -4.45
N SER A 75 5.20 -0.74 -5.74
CA SER A 75 5.89 0.43 -6.26
C SER A 75 5.00 1.21 -7.21
N VAL A 76 5.22 2.52 -7.25
CA VAL A 76 4.54 3.43 -8.19
C VAL A 76 5.59 4.25 -8.91
N ARG A 77 5.55 4.27 -10.24
CA ARG A 77 6.40 5.08 -11.10
C ARG A 77 5.63 6.21 -11.73
N PHE A 78 6.28 7.36 -11.83
CA PHE A 78 5.71 8.54 -12.47
C PHE A 78 6.81 9.41 -13.09
N ALA A 79 6.44 10.25 -14.05
CA ALA A 79 7.36 11.19 -14.67
C ALA A 79 7.83 12.22 -13.63
N ARG A 80 9.13 12.53 -13.65
CA ARG A 80 9.69 13.59 -12.83
C ARG A 80 9.23 14.96 -13.38
N GLY A 81 8.86 15.86 -12.47
CA GLY A 81 8.63 17.27 -12.75
C GLY A 81 9.94 18.07 -12.83
N GLN A 82 9.85 19.37 -12.58
CA GLN A 82 11.01 20.26 -12.57
C GLN A 82 11.65 20.43 -11.18
N GLU A 83 11.03 19.86 -10.17
CA GLU A 83 11.48 19.92 -8.78
C GLU A 83 12.81 19.16 -8.61
N ASN A 84 13.61 19.60 -7.64
CA ASN A 84 14.81 18.86 -7.28
C ASN A 84 14.48 17.56 -6.53
N ALA A 85 15.44 16.66 -6.42
CA ALA A 85 15.23 15.34 -5.83
C ALA A 85 14.80 15.41 -4.35
N GLU A 86 15.39 16.34 -3.60
CA GLU A 86 15.09 16.53 -2.18
C GLU A 86 13.68 17.11 -1.95
N GLU A 87 13.20 18.00 -2.82
CA GLU A 87 11.84 18.54 -2.75
C GLU A 87 10.81 17.46 -3.00
N ILE A 88 11.00 16.65 -4.05
CA ILE A 88 10.15 15.49 -4.35
C ILE A 88 10.12 14.51 -3.18
N ALA A 89 11.31 14.19 -2.64
CA ALA A 89 11.41 13.25 -1.53
C ALA A 89 10.70 13.75 -0.27
N ARG A 90 10.87 15.03 0.08
CA ARG A 90 10.18 15.65 1.23
C ARG A 90 8.67 15.68 1.05
N GLU A 91 8.17 16.10 -0.12
CA GLU A 91 6.72 16.11 -0.37
C GLU A 91 6.10 14.71 -0.21
N ILE A 92 6.80 13.68 -0.68
CA ILE A 92 6.33 12.29 -0.54
C ILE A 92 6.45 11.83 0.91
N ALA A 93 7.57 12.10 1.59
CA ALA A 93 7.76 11.74 2.99
C ALA A 93 6.70 12.41 3.88
N ASP A 94 6.46 13.72 3.73
CA ASP A 94 5.43 14.45 4.47
C ASP A 94 4.03 13.87 4.26
N LYS A 95 3.70 13.45 3.03
CA LYS A 95 2.41 12.81 2.71
C LYS A 95 2.14 11.54 3.51
N TYR A 96 3.19 10.84 3.91
CA TYR A 96 3.12 9.58 4.66
C TYR A 96 3.64 9.68 6.10
N ASP A 97 3.84 10.90 6.61
CA ASP A 97 4.41 11.14 7.93
C ASP A 97 5.69 10.30 8.15
N ALA A 98 6.56 10.34 7.14
CA ALA A 98 7.77 9.52 7.09
C ALA A 98 9.02 10.37 7.35
N GLU A 99 9.96 9.81 8.11
CA GLU A 99 11.29 10.35 8.34
C GLU A 99 12.26 9.83 7.27
N ILE A 100 13.04 10.72 6.66
CA ILE A 100 14.15 10.34 5.77
C ILE A 100 15.34 9.94 6.65
N LEU A 101 15.72 8.66 6.63
CA LEU A 101 16.75 8.09 7.47
C LEU A 101 18.15 8.30 6.88
N PHE A 102 18.29 8.06 5.58
CA PHE A 102 19.53 8.27 4.83
C PHE A 102 19.26 8.35 3.33
N THR A 103 20.28 8.78 2.59
CA THR A 103 20.23 8.96 1.15
C THR A 103 21.44 8.31 0.50
N GLU A 104 21.25 7.72 -0.66
CA GLU A 104 22.32 7.16 -1.50
C GLU A 104 22.17 7.68 -2.93
N GLU A 105 23.30 7.91 -3.60
CA GLU A 105 23.31 8.28 -5.00
C GLU A 105 24.14 7.23 -5.79
N ALA A 106 23.53 6.65 -6.80
CA ALA A 106 24.18 5.68 -7.67
C ALA A 106 23.60 5.76 -9.09
N ALA A 107 24.46 5.72 -10.08
CA ALA A 107 24.10 5.67 -11.51
C ALA A 107 23.11 6.78 -11.95
N GLY A 108 23.19 7.98 -11.37
CA GLY A 108 22.29 9.10 -11.68
C GLY A 108 20.91 9.01 -11.03
N VAL A 109 20.75 8.11 -10.05
CA VAL A 109 19.54 7.97 -9.24
C VAL A 109 19.85 8.39 -7.81
N VAL A 110 19.05 9.29 -7.24
CA VAL A 110 19.09 9.64 -5.83
C VAL A 110 18.01 8.85 -5.11
N SER A 111 18.39 8.00 -4.17
CA SER A 111 17.52 7.13 -3.38
C SER A 111 17.42 7.65 -1.95
N PHE A 112 16.19 7.85 -1.47
CA PHE A 112 15.86 8.26 -0.11
C PHE A 112 15.19 7.10 0.59
N TYR A 113 15.79 6.64 1.68
CA TYR A 113 15.31 5.54 2.51
C TYR A 113 14.61 6.11 3.74
N CYS A 114 13.32 5.82 3.87
CA CYS A 114 12.46 6.45 4.85
C CYS A 114 11.77 5.42 5.74
N TYR A 115 11.31 5.89 6.89
CA TYR A 115 10.48 5.13 7.81
C TYR A 115 9.22 5.92 8.15
N THR A 116 8.07 5.27 8.12
CA THR A 116 6.82 5.78 8.68
C THR A 116 6.23 4.80 9.68
N SER A 117 5.71 5.33 10.78
CA SER A 117 4.99 4.55 11.80
C SER A 117 3.58 4.13 11.37
N LEU A 118 3.09 4.62 10.24
CA LEU A 118 1.77 4.26 9.70
C LEU A 118 1.69 2.82 9.18
N TRP A 119 2.85 2.17 8.96
CA TRP A 119 2.93 0.84 8.37
C TRP A 119 3.77 -0.11 9.22
N ASP A 120 3.27 -1.34 9.42
CA ASP A 120 3.93 -2.37 10.22
C ASP A 120 5.02 -3.14 9.49
N ASN A 121 5.10 -3.05 8.14
CA ASN A 121 6.12 -3.71 7.35
C ASN A 121 7.39 -2.86 7.29
N GLY A 122 8.53 -3.52 7.19
CA GLY A 122 9.81 -2.86 7.00
C GLY A 122 10.89 -3.90 6.77
N ILE A 123 11.98 -3.48 6.14
CA ILE A 123 13.18 -4.29 5.95
C ILE A 123 14.37 -3.57 6.54
N LEU A 124 15.40 -4.32 6.93
CA LEU A 124 16.63 -3.76 7.47
C LEU A 124 17.58 -3.40 6.31
N VAL A 125 17.89 -2.11 6.17
CA VAL A 125 18.84 -1.58 5.18
C VAL A 125 19.84 -0.69 5.91
N ASN A 126 21.12 -0.97 5.78
CA ASN A 126 22.20 -0.23 6.46
C ASN A 126 21.99 -0.03 7.97
N GLY A 127 21.38 -1.03 8.65
CA GLY A 127 21.09 -0.96 10.09
C GLY A 127 19.83 -0.17 10.46
N HIS A 128 19.10 0.37 9.51
CA HIS A 128 17.83 1.08 9.70
C HIS A 128 16.65 0.24 9.21
N THR A 129 15.54 0.29 9.92
CA THR A 129 14.27 -0.25 9.41
C THR A 129 13.68 0.73 8.41
N VAL A 130 13.55 0.30 7.15
CA VAL A 130 13.02 1.09 6.04
C VAL A 130 11.68 0.48 5.61
N ASN A 131 10.66 1.31 5.42
CA ASN A 131 9.37 0.87 4.90
C ASN A 131 8.79 1.79 3.81
N LEU A 132 9.53 2.85 3.46
CA LEU A 132 9.25 3.70 2.32
C LEU A 132 10.58 4.04 1.62
N HIS A 133 10.65 3.78 0.31
CA HIS A 133 11.81 4.09 -0.53
C HIS A 133 11.37 5.00 -1.67
N ILE A 134 12.06 6.12 -1.85
CA ILE A 134 11.81 7.09 -2.90
C ILE A 134 13.07 7.17 -3.74
N ALA A 135 12.96 6.93 -5.04
CA ALA A 135 14.07 7.02 -5.98
C ALA A 135 13.75 8.06 -7.06
N VAL A 136 14.69 8.97 -7.29
CA VAL A 136 14.57 10.08 -8.23
C VAL A 136 15.69 10.01 -9.23
N ALA A 137 15.37 9.77 -10.50
CA ALA A 137 16.28 9.84 -11.64
C ALA A 137 16.06 11.13 -12.45
N GLU A 138 16.75 11.27 -13.56
CA GLU A 138 16.68 12.46 -14.40
C GLU A 138 15.26 12.72 -14.95
N THR A 139 14.55 11.68 -15.40
CA THR A 139 13.26 11.81 -16.10
C THR A 139 12.10 11.16 -15.40
N GLN A 140 12.35 10.34 -14.39
CA GLN A 140 11.31 9.56 -13.69
C GLN A 140 11.59 9.44 -12.20
N CYS A 141 10.53 9.20 -11.46
CA CYS A 141 10.56 8.90 -10.05
C CYS A 141 9.89 7.55 -9.79
N ALA A 142 10.32 6.87 -8.75
CA ALA A 142 9.62 5.71 -8.22
C ALA A 142 9.51 5.81 -6.70
N VAL A 143 8.41 5.29 -6.17
CA VAL A 143 8.19 5.14 -4.74
C VAL A 143 7.81 3.71 -4.45
N GLY A 144 8.41 3.08 -3.47
CA GLY A 144 8.16 1.70 -3.11
C GLY A 144 7.97 1.49 -1.61
N THR A 145 7.23 0.46 -1.26
CA THR A 145 7.08 -0.03 0.11
C THR A 145 7.18 -1.56 0.12
N PRO A 146 8.01 -2.17 1.00
CA PRO A 146 8.98 -1.52 1.90
C PRO A 146 10.12 -0.84 1.15
N ILE A 147 10.54 -1.36 -0.01
CA ILE A 147 11.48 -0.75 -0.97
C ILE A 147 11.03 -0.98 -2.41
N ILE A 148 11.71 -0.35 -3.35
CA ILE A 148 11.56 -0.62 -4.78
C ILE A 148 12.36 -1.88 -5.10
N PHE A 149 11.66 -2.97 -5.43
CA PHE A 149 12.29 -4.27 -5.73
C PHE A 149 12.70 -4.44 -7.20
N ASP A 150 12.14 -3.68 -8.09
CA ASP A 150 12.47 -3.69 -9.51
C ASP A 150 13.47 -2.57 -9.84
N GLY A 151 14.40 -2.85 -10.76
CA GLY A 151 15.41 -1.88 -11.19
C GLY A 151 14.77 -0.57 -11.69
N PHE A 152 15.57 0.47 -11.65
CA PHE A 152 15.22 1.84 -12.05
C PHE A 152 15.68 2.12 -13.47
#